data_24803459c49a56ef2e00ff194275fcf7
#
_entry.id   24803459c49a56ef2e00ff194275fcf7
#
_cell.length_a   1.000
_cell.length_b   1.000
_cell.length_c   1.000
_cell.angle_alpha   90.00
_cell.angle_beta   90.00
_cell.angle_gamma   90.00
#
_symmetry.space_group_name_H-M   'P 1'
#
loop_
_entity.id
_entity.type
_entity.pdbx_description
1 polymer ?
#
loop_
_entity_poly.entity_id
_entity_poly.type
_entity_poly.pdbx_seq_one_letter_code
_entity_poly.pdbx_strand_id
1 'polypeptide(L)'
;STRKESSAASDVYKRQYDDCLLFFRLGDFYEMFFDDAKEASRVLEITLTKRDAKKDNPIPMCGVPYHSADSYIETLINNGYKVAICEQMEDPKQTKGMVKREVVRIVTPGTVMDQGGVDEKQNNYILSFIQSPHEYALSYCDISTGELKTTHFEDEATLLNEITTINPNEIVICEPLSENMQRQINMITETITVRDEIANQYFEVNNIEHQHMQQSTQLLLDYIQHTQKRDLSHLEDVQQYAAIDFMKMDFYAKRNLELTESIRLKSKKGTLLWLMDETKTPMGARRLKQWIDRPLIYKQQIEERLNIVDEFINHFIERDTLRNYLNQVYDIERLVGRVSYGNVNARDLIQLKHSISEIPNIKQLLSQLDSDTITQFDALEPLDDLLEVLENSLVEEPPISVKDGGLFKSGFNHQLDEYLEASRNGKSWLAELQAKERERTGIKSLKISFNKVFGYFIEITRANLQGFDPSQFGYNRKQTLSNACLLYTSD
;
A
#
# COMPACT_ATOMS: atom_id res chain seq x y z
N SER A 1 -28.94 12.11 18.44
CA SER A 1 -27.93 11.99 19.52
C SER A 1 -26.61 11.49 18.98
N THR A 2 -26.55 10.48 18.15
CA THR A 2 -25.32 9.87 17.58
C THR A 2 -24.42 10.82 16.76
N ARG A 3 -24.96 11.87 16.17
CA ARG A 3 -24.18 12.82 15.35
C ARG A 3 -23.43 13.90 16.13
N LYS A 4 -23.87 14.25 17.35
CA LYS A 4 -23.16 15.18 18.25
C LYS A 4 -21.92 14.54 18.89
N GLU A 5 -22.02 13.25 19.14
CA GLU A 5 -21.02 12.43 19.77
C GLU A 5 -19.82 12.18 18.85
N SER A 6 -20.00 12.21 17.53
CA SER A 6 -18.93 11.95 16.57
C SER A 6 -17.91 13.11 16.42
N SER A 7 -18.34 14.38 16.51
CA SER A 7 -17.38 15.50 16.48
C SER A 7 -16.61 15.63 17.80
N ALA A 8 -17.25 15.31 18.95
CA ALA A 8 -16.57 15.24 20.23
C ALA A 8 -15.60 14.03 20.31
N ALA A 9 -15.98 12.89 19.72
CA ALA A 9 -15.10 11.74 19.60
C ALA A 9 -13.90 12.06 18.71
N SER A 10 -14.11 12.73 17.56
CA SER A 10 -13.03 13.18 16.70
C SER A 10 -12.03 14.10 17.41
N ASP A 11 -12.50 15.01 18.28
CA ASP A 11 -11.64 15.89 19.06
C ASP A 11 -10.74 15.12 20.05
N VAL A 12 -11.22 14.03 20.62
CA VAL A 12 -10.42 13.17 21.51
C VAL A 12 -9.27 12.50 20.73
N TYR A 13 -9.55 11.96 19.54
CA TYR A 13 -8.51 11.38 18.70
C TYR A 13 -7.53 12.44 18.16
N LYS A 14 -8.03 13.62 17.79
CA LYS A 14 -7.20 14.72 17.30
C LYS A 14 -6.13 15.14 18.30
N ARG A 15 -6.44 15.16 19.60
CA ARG A 15 -5.45 15.47 20.65
C ARG A 15 -4.30 14.46 20.74
N GLN A 16 -4.52 13.23 20.29
CA GLN A 16 -3.47 12.19 20.26
C GLN A 16 -2.65 12.23 18.95
N TYR A 17 -3.17 12.87 17.91
CA TYR A 17 -2.58 12.96 16.56
C TYR A 17 -2.68 14.40 16.06
N ASP A 18 -2.16 15.34 16.84
CA ASP A 18 -2.28 16.78 16.60
C ASP A 18 -1.53 17.25 15.36
N ASP A 19 -0.46 16.57 15.00
CA ASP A 19 0.38 16.79 13.81
C ASP A 19 -0.19 16.17 12.52
N CYS A 20 -1.32 15.44 12.61
CA CYS A 20 -1.95 14.76 11.47
C CYS A 20 -3.32 15.35 11.13
N LEU A 21 -3.69 15.35 9.86
CA LEU A 21 -5.09 15.52 9.45
C LEU A 21 -5.87 14.25 9.75
N LEU A 22 -6.92 14.33 10.55
CA LEU A 22 -7.67 13.17 10.99
C LEU A 22 -8.82 12.83 10.02
N PHE A 23 -8.69 11.71 9.31
CA PHE A 23 -9.74 11.10 8.50
C PHE A 23 -10.62 10.20 9.36
N PHE A 24 -11.77 10.71 9.77
CA PHE A 24 -12.64 10.04 10.72
C PHE A 24 -13.80 9.33 9.99
N ARG A 25 -13.83 7.99 10.02
CA ARG A 25 -14.83 7.19 9.32
C ARG A 25 -16.23 7.38 9.89
N LEU A 26 -17.16 7.84 9.04
CA LEU A 26 -18.58 7.96 9.32
C LEU A 26 -19.40 7.41 8.15
N GLY A 27 -19.85 6.17 8.27
CA GLY A 27 -20.55 5.47 7.19
C GLY A 27 -19.68 5.31 5.95
N ASP A 28 -20.12 5.87 4.82
CA ASP A 28 -19.43 5.78 3.54
C ASP A 28 -18.43 6.92 3.27
N PHE A 29 -18.17 7.76 4.28
CA PHE A 29 -17.27 8.90 4.18
C PHE A 29 -16.19 8.87 5.24
N TYR A 30 -15.03 9.47 4.91
CA TYR A 30 -14.11 10.04 5.88
C TYR A 30 -14.44 11.50 6.04
N GLU A 31 -14.79 11.91 7.25
CA GLU A 31 -15.09 13.29 7.59
C GLU A 31 -13.94 13.92 8.38
N MET A 32 -13.66 15.17 8.11
CA MET A 32 -12.69 16.00 8.81
C MET A 32 -13.41 17.17 9.46
N PHE A 33 -12.93 17.62 10.61
CA PHE A 33 -13.60 18.64 11.43
C PHE A 33 -12.62 19.75 11.82
N PHE A 34 -13.16 20.89 12.25
CA PHE A 34 -12.44 22.05 12.77
C PHE A 34 -11.38 22.58 11.80
N ASP A 35 -10.14 22.75 12.25
CA ASP A 35 -9.04 23.26 11.44
C ASP A 35 -8.58 22.26 10.40
N ASP A 36 -8.63 20.95 10.69
CA ASP A 36 -8.38 19.91 9.70
C ASP A 36 -9.29 20.02 8.48
N ALA A 37 -10.58 20.34 8.70
CA ALA A 37 -11.53 20.54 7.62
C ALA A 37 -11.19 21.76 6.76
N LYS A 38 -10.77 22.86 7.38
CA LYS A 38 -10.38 24.08 6.64
C LYS A 38 -9.15 23.84 5.78
N GLU A 39 -8.14 23.19 6.37
CA GLU A 39 -6.88 22.91 5.69
C GLU A 39 -7.06 21.87 4.57
N ALA A 40 -7.73 20.75 4.85
CA ALA A 40 -8.01 19.73 3.85
C ALA A 40 -8.88 20.26 2.71
N SER A 41 -9.93 21.06 3.00
CA SER A 41 -10.77 21.63 1.94
C SER A 41 -9.98 22.58 1.02
N ARG A 42 -9.01 23.32 1.56
CA ARG A 42 -8.14 24.22 0.80
C ARG A 42 -7.21 23.44 -0.12
N VAL A 43 -6.54 22.41 0.40
CA VAL A 43 -5.54 21.63 -0.34
C VAL A 43 -6.18 20.69 -1.36
N LEU A 44 -7.31 20.07 -0.99
CA LEU A 44 -8.03 19.13 -1.84
C LEU A 44 -9.03 19.79 -2.79
N GLU A 45 -9.22 21.12 -2.67
CA GLU A 45 -10.21 21.90 -3.45
C GLU A 45 -11.64 21.33 -3.33
N ILE A 46 -11.99 20.80 -2.15
CA ILE A 46 -13.32 20.26 -1.84
C ILE A 46 -14.15 21.23 -1.01
N THR A 47 -15.48 21.04 -1.04
CA THR A 47 -16.40 21.96 -0.39
C THR A 47 -16.27 21.91 1.15
N LEU A 48 -15.98 23.05 1.77
CA LEU A 48 -16.09 23.23 3.22
C LEU A 48 -17.55 23.49 3.59
N THR A 49 -18.10 22.60 4.41
CA THR A 49 -19.46 22.70 4.93
C THR A 49 -19.45 23.03 6.43
N LYS A 50 -20.64 23.19 7.00
CA LYS A 50 -20.79 23.44 8.43
C LYS A 50 -21.76 22.44 9.02
N ARG A 51 -21.32 21.75 10.06
CA ARG A 51 -22.18 20.89 10.88
C ARG A 51 -22.91 21.76 11.90
N ASP A 52 -24.16 21.43 12.18
CA ASP A 52 -24.99 22.20 13.11
C ASP A 52 -25.14 23.70 12.74
N ALA A 53 -25.32 23.99 11.44
CA ALA A 53 -25.37 25.36 10.89
C ALA A 53 -26.36 26.31 11.55
N LYS A 54 -27.32 25.77 12.33
CA LYS A 54 -28.37 26.54 13.07
C LYS A 54 -27.96 26.91 14.49
N LYS A 55 -26.75 26.55 14.94
CA LYS A 55 -26.24 26.89 16.28
C LYS A 55 -25.32 28.10 16.25
N ASP A 56 -25.15 28.74 17.41
CA ASP A 56 -24.27 29.91 17.55
C ASP A 56 -22.81 29.64 17.17
N ASN A 57 -22.33 28.38 17.29
CA ASN A 57 -20.98 27.95 16.86
C ASN A 57 -21.06 26.72 15.94
N PRO A 58 -21.23 26.90 14.63
CA PRO A 58 -21.24 25.81 13.67
C PRO A 58 -19.81 25.22 13.49
N ILE A 59 -19.71 23.89 13.47
CA ILE A 59 -18.43 23.18 13.31
C ILE A 59 -18.06 23.08 11.83
N PRO A 60 -16.91 23.63 11.39
CA PRO A 60 -16.40 23.43 10.04
C PRO A 60 -16.21 21.93 9.77
N MET A 61 -16.61 21.47 8.59
CA MET A 61 -16.55 20.07 8.20
C MET A 61 -16.33 19.95 6.69
N CYS A 62 -15.54 19.00 6.28
CA CYS A 62 -15.50 18.49 4.92
C CYS A 62 -15.39 16.97 4.94
N GLY A 63 -15.57 16.30 3.78
CA GLY A 63 -15.50 14.85 3.72
C GLY A 63 -15.25 14.33 2.31
N VAL A 64 -14.66 13.15 2.25
CA VAL A 64 -14.38 12.42 1.02
C VAL A 64 -14.99 11.02 1.09
N PRO A 65 -15.47 10.45 -0.04
CA PRO A 65 -15.95 9.07 -0.04
C PRO A 65 -14.81 8.10 0.33
N TYR A 66 -15.09 7.13 1.18
CA TYR A 66 -14.03 6.22 1.66
C TYR A 66 -13.41 5.37 0.54
N HIS A 67 -14.20 4.99 -0.45
CA HIS A 67 -13.75 4.15 -1.56
C HIS A 67 -12.82 4.88 -2.56
N SER A 68 -12.77 6.21 -2.49
CA SER A 68 -11.87 7.05 -3.30
C SER A 68 -10.89 7.86 -2.43
N ALA A 69 -10.77 7.52 -1.16
CA ALA A 69 -9.96 8.30 -0.21
C ALA A 69 -8.45 8.31 -0.57
N ASP A 70 -7.95 7.24 -1.18
CA ASP A 70 -6.52 7.09 -1.48
C ASP A 70 -5.97 8.22 -2.34
N SER A 71 -6.68 8.67 -3.37
CA SER A 71 -6.26 9.79 -4.22
C SER A 71 -6.24 11.13 -3.47
N TYR A 72 -7.14 11.33 -2.52
CA TYR A 72 -7.16 12.52 -1.67
C TYR A 72 -6.02 12.50 -0.64
N ILE A 73 -5.77 11.33 -0.03
CA ILE A 73 -4.65 11.12 0.88
C ILE A 73 -3.34 11.39 0.15
N GLU A 74 -3.15 10.85 -1.04
CA GLU A 74 -1.98 11.10 -1.89
C GLU A 74 -1.76 12.59 -2.13
N THR A 75 -2.80 13.34 -2.47
CA THR A 75 -2.71 14.79 -2.67
C THR A 75 -2.24 15.51 -1.41
N LEU A 76 -2.74 15.12 -0.23
CA LEU A 76 -2.31 15.70 1.05
C LEU A 76 -0.85 15.35 1.37
N ILE A 77 -0.46 14.10 1.18
CA ILE A 77 0.91 13.63 1.42
C ILE A 77 1.91 14.36 0.51
N ASN A 78 1.58 14.53 -0.77
CA ASN A 78 2.41 15.26 -1.72
C ASN A 78 2.53 16.75 -1.39
N ASN A 79 1.64 17.29 -0.56
CA ASN A 79 1.72 18.63 0.01
C ASN A 79 2.35 18.66 1.42
N GLY A 80 2.99 17.57 1.86
CA GLY A 80 3.72 17.48 3.12
C GLY A 80 2.88 17.21 4.37
N TYR A 81 1.59 16.93 4.22
CA TYR A 81 0.71 16.60 5.35
C TYR A 81 0.84 15.14 5.75
N LYS A 82 0.56 14.86 7.02
CA LYS A 82 0.35 13.50 7.54
C LYS A 82 -1.15 13.27 7.72
N VAL A 83 -1.62 12.05 7.49
CA VAL A 83 -3.03 11.68 7.57
C VAL A 83 -3.21 10.51 8.53
N ALA A 84 -3.94 10.71 9.62
CA ALA A 84 -4.34 9.64 10.53
C ALA A 84 -5.71 9.07 10.09
N ILE A 85 -5.76 7.77 9.83
CA ILE A 85 -6.96 7.07 9.37
C ILE A 85 -7.64 6.40 10.55
N CYS A 86 -8.82 6.89 10.91
CA CYS A 86 -9.64 6.38 12.01
C CYS A 86 -10.82 5.58 11.46
N GLU A 87 -10.80 4.26 11.70
CA GLU A 87 -11.80 3.31 11.21
C GLU A 87 -12.82 2.91 12.28
N GLN A 88 -13.96 2.44 11.82
CA GLN A 88 -14.98 1.79 12.65
C GLN A 88 -14.58 0.33 12.87
N MET A 89 -14.40 -0.05 14.14
CA MET A 89 -13.98 -1.41 14.51
C MET A 89 -15.14 -2.39 14.69
N GLU A 90 -16.38 -1.88 14.67
CA GLU A 90 -17.60 -2.65 14.89
C GLU A 90 -18.63 -2.36 13.79
N ASP A 91 -19.49 -3.34 13.48
CA ASP A 91 -20.60 -3.13 12.56
C ASP A 91 -21.67 -2.22 13.22
N PRO A 92 -21.96 -1.05 12.65
CA PRO A 92 -22.96 -0.13 13.18
C PRO A 92 -24.36 -0.73 13.34
N LYS A 93 -24.66 -1.83 12.61
CA LYS A 93 -25.95 -2.52 12.65
C LYS A 93 -26.11 -3.47 13.82
N GLN A 94 -24.99 -3.90 14.41
CA GLN A 94 -24.98 -4.88 15.52
C GLN A 94 -24.71 -4.23 16.88
N THR A 95 -24.25 -2.97 16.90
CA THR A 95 -23.83 -2.28 18.12
C THR A 95 -24.95 -1.43 18.69
N LYS A 96 -25.33 -1.66 19.97
CA LYS A 96 -26.21 -0.79 20.75
C LYS A 96 -25.37 0.30 21.42
N GLY A 97 -25.16 1.43 20.73
CA GLY A 97 -24.42 2.57 21.28
C GLY A 97 -23.47 3.21 20.28
N MET A 98 -22.41 3.86 20.77
CA MET A 98 -21.35 4.41 19.92
C MET A 98 -20.46 3.28 19.40
N VAL A 99 -20.31 3.20 18.09
CA VAL A 99 -19.39 2.28 17.42
C VAL A 99 -17.95 2.60 17.84
N LYS A 100 -17.21 1.59 18.31
CA LYS A 100 -15.79 1.72 18.64
C LYS A 100 -15.00 2.10 17.39
N ARG A 101 -14.10 3.04 17.54
CA ARG A 101 -13.20 3.52 16.48
C ARG A 101 -11.78 3.49 16.97
N GLU A 102 -10.86 3.32 16.05
CA GLU A 102 -9.41 3.36 16.34
C GLU A 102 -8.68 3.95 15.14
N VAL A 103 -7.58 4.65 15.41
CA VAL A 103 -6.63 5.02 14.36
C VAL A 103 -5.85 3.77 13.98
N VAL A 104 -6.11 3.28 12.79
CA VAL A 104 -5.54 2.01 12.27
C VAL A 104 -4.24 2.22 11.51
N ARG A 105 -3.99 3.43 11.03
CA ARG A 105 -2.80 3.78 10.26
C ARG A 105 -2.58 5.29 10.25
N ILE A 106 -1.32 5.69 10.22
CA ILE A 106 -0.91 7.06 9.90
C ILE A 106 -0.13 7.01 8.60
N VAL A 107 -0.58 7.76 7.59
CA VAL A 107 0.12 7.89 6.31
C VAL A 107 0.95 9.16 6.36
N THR A 108 2.24 9.02 6.06
CA THR A 108 3.21 10.11 6.04
C THR A 108 3.99 10.09 4.73
N PRO A 109 4.71 11.14 4.34
CA PRO A 109 5.49 11.15 3.11
C PRO A 109 6.48 9.98 2.97
N GLY A 110 7.10 9.55 4.09
CA GLY A 110 8.03 8.41 4.10
C GLY A 110 7.37 7.04 4.22
N THR A 111 6.07 6.96 4.51
CA THR A 111 5.37 5.69 4.76
C THR A 111 4.31 5.36 3.71
N VAL A 112 4.25 6.08 2.61
CA VAL A 112 3.35 5.77 1.47
C VAL A 112 3.79 4.47 0.82
N MET A 113 2.85 3.57 0.60
CA MET A 113 3.08 2.24 0.00
C MET A 113 2.23 1.97 -1.24
N ASP A 114 1.18 2.76 -1.46
CA ASP A 114 0.16 2.45 -2.44
C ASP A 114 0.50 2.97 -3.85
N GLN A 115 -0.03 2.31 -4.86
CA GLN A 115 0.34 2.43 -6.28
C GLN A 115 0.12 3.83 -6.91
N GLY A 116 -0.65 4.69 -6.28
CA GLY A 116 -0.93 6.02 -6.82
C GLY A 116 0.06 7.12 -6.41
N GLY A 117 0.73 6.95 -5.26
CA GLY A 117 1.55 7.99 -4.64
C GLY A 117 3.06 7.84 -4.76
N VAL A 118 3.54 6.73 -5.34
CA VAL A 118 4.98 6.45 -5.45
C VAL A 118 5.33 6.05 -6.87
N ASP A 119 6.29 6.78 -7.49
CA ASP A 119 6.87 6.38 -8.76
C ASP A 119 7.52 4.99 -8.63
N GLU A 120 7.08 4.01 -9.41
CA GLU A 120 7.59 2.64 -9.37
C GLU A 120 9.10 2.57 -9.62
N LYS A 121 9.66 3.53 -10.36
CA LYS A 121 11.08 3.61 -10.71
C LYS A 121 11.94 4.32 -9.65
N GLN A 122 11.34 4.76 -8.55
CA GLN A 122 12.03 5.45 -7.46
C GLN A 122 11.73 4.78 -6.11
N ASN A 123 12.71 4.84 -5.21
CA ASN A 123 12.51 4.46 -3.81
C ASN A 123 11.77 5.57 -3.06
N ASN A 124 11.01 5.19 -2.04
CA ASN A 124 10.41 6.10 -1.08
C ASN A 124 11.08 5.91 0.28
N TYR A 125 12.15 6.67 0.53
CA TYR A 125 12.92 6.50 1.74
C TYR A 125 12.39 7.32 2.91
N ILE A 126 12.33 6.66 4.06
CA ILE A 126 12.26 7.26 5.38
C ILE A 126 13.59 7.01 6.09
N LEU A 127 14.09 8.01 6.78
CA LEU A 127 15.40 7.99 7.38
C LEU A 127 15.34 8.42 8.85
N SER A 128 16.16 7.83 9.69
CA SER A 128 16.43 8.30 11.04
C SER A 128 17.92 8.49 11.24
N PHE A 129 18.31 9.36 12.15
CA PHE A 129 19.68 9.42 12.59
C PHE A 129 19.80 9.80 14.08
N ILE A 130 20.90 9.39 14.67
CA ILE A 130 21.32 9.69 16.03
C ILE A 130 22.60 10.50 15.95
N GLN A 131 22.69 11.55 16.76
CA GLN A 131 23.90 12.36 16.89
C GLN A 131 24.49 12.22 18.30
N SER A 132 25.80 12.12 18.35
CA SER A 132 26.57 12.20 19.59
C SER A 132 27.72 13.19 19.40
N PRO A 133 28.44 13.59 20.44
CA PRO A 133 29.51 14.63 20.34
C PRO A 133 30.61 14.32 19.32
N HIS A 134 30.83 13.06 18.98
CA HIS A 134 31.94 12.61 18.12
C HIS A 134 31.52 11.64 17.02
N GLU A 135 30.22 11.39 16.87
CA GLU A 135 29.75 10.35 15.97
C GLU A 135 28.29 10.56 15.57
N TYR A 136 27.96 10.10 14.38
CA TYR A 136 26.62 10.06 13.82
C TYR A 136 26.32 8.66 13.32
N ALA A 137 25.13 8.17 13.56
CA ALA A 137 24.62 6.94 12.95
C ALA A 137 23.28 7.22 12.26
N LEU A 138 23.10 6.57 11.13
CA LEU A 138 21.95 6.77 10.25
C LEU A 138 21.37 5.43 9.84
N SER A 139 20.04 5.36 9.81
CA SER A 139 19.31 4.21 9.25
C SER A 139 18.23 4.71 8.30
N TYR A 140 17.98 4.00 7.23
CA TYR A 140 16.91 4.34 6.30
C TYR A 140 16.24 3.10 5.74
N CYS A 141 14.98 3.26 5.33
CA CYS A 141 14.13 2.19 4.87
C CYS A 141 13.24 2.66 3.72
N ASP A 142 13.02 1.76 2.75
CA ASP A 142 11.88 1.82 1.85
C ASP A 142 10.90 0.73 2.25
N ILE A 143 9.81 1.11 2.89
CA ILE A 143 8.82 0.17 3.41
C ILE A 143 8.20 -0.67 2.28
N SER A 144 8.04 -0.09 1.09
CA SER A 144 7.40 -0.77 -0.04
C SER A 144 8.24 -1.91 -0.62
N THR A 145 9.57 -1.83 -0.50
CA THR A 145 10.52 -2.83 -1.02
C THR A 145 11.12 -3.71 0.07
N GLY A 146 11.00 -3.31 1.35
CA GLY A 146 11.64 -3.99 2.47
C GLY A 146 13.13 -3.67 2.63
N GLU A 147 13.67 -2.72 1.86
CA GLU A 147 15.07 -2.29 1.99
C GLU A 147 15.27 -1.56 3.33
N LEU A 148 16.18 -2.06 4.17
CA LEU A 148 16.57 -1.44 5.44
C LEU A 148 18.08 -1.45 5.58
N LYS A 149 18.68 -0.25 5.70
CA LYS A 149 20.13 -0.09 5.78
C LYS A 149 20.55 0.85 6.90
N THR A 150 21.75 0.61 7.41
CA THR A 150 22.35 1.44 8.48
C THR A 150 23.85 1.66 8.26
N THR A 151 24.35 2.79 8.75
CA THR A 151 25.75 3.16 8.68
C THR A 151 26.07 4.18 9.78
N HIS A 152 27.37 4.47 9.98
CA HIS A 152 27.83 5.48 10.93
C HIS A 152 28.96 6.34 10.36
N PHE A 153 29.19 7.50 10.95
CA PHE A 153 30.16 8.51 10.52
C PHE A 153 30.76 9.23 11.71
N GLU A 154 31.94 9.81 11.52
CA GLU A 154 32.64 10.61 12.53
C GLU A 154 32.36 12.11 12.39
N ASP A 155 31.78 12.57 11.28
CA ASP A 155 31.59 13.99 11.02
C ASP A 155 30.21 14.33 10.40
N GLU A 156 29.74 15.57 10.71
CA GLU A 156 28.46 16.10 10.24
C GLU A 156 28.39 16.24 8.71
N ALA A 157 29.51 16.59 8.07
CA ALA A 157 29.53 16.80 6.63
C ALA A 157 29.26 15.47 5.88
N THR A 158 29.82 14.37 6.36
CA THR A 158 29.57 13.04 5.80
C THR A 158 28.11 12.61 6.03
N LEU A 159 27.54 12.88 7.21
CA LEU A 159 26.11 12.65 7.47
C LEU A 159 25.24 13.42 6.46
N LEU A 160 25.47 14.71 6.26
CA LEU A 160 24.67 15.54 5.35
C LEU A 160 24.82 15.12 3.88
N ASN A 161 26.01 14.69 3.46
CA ASN A 161 26.24 14.13 2.13
C ASN A 161 25.46 12.81 1.94
N GLU A 162 25.42 12.00 2.99
CA GLU A 162 24.67 10.73 2.94
C GLU A 162 23.17 10.95 2.91
N ILE A 163 22.64 11.87 3.70
CA ILE A 163 21.23 12.28 3.64
C ILE A 163 20.87 12.80 2.23
N THR A 164 21.74 13.61 1.63
CA THR A 164 21.58 14.10 0.26
C THR A 164 21.53 12.94 -0.76
N THR A 165 22.38 11.93 -0.56
CA THR A 165 22.47 10.76 -1.45
C THR A 165 21.23 9.89 -1.35
N ILE A 166 20.72 9.65 -0.15
CA ILE A 166 19.51 8.88 0.09
C ILE A 166 18.28 9.65 -0.41
N ASN A 167 18.28 10.97 -0.24
CA ASN A 167 17.18 11.87 -0.61
C ASN A 167 15.84 11.40 -0.03
N PRO A 168 15.71 11.33 1.31
CA PRO A 168 14.52 10.80 1.97
C PRO A 168 13.33 11.77 1.86
N ASN A 169 12.13 11.22 1.81
CA ASN A 169 10.90 11.99 1.86
C ASN A 169 10.49 12.38 3.29
N GLU A 170 11.08 11.71 4.28
CA GLU A 170 10.84 12.00 5.69
C GLU A 170 12.06 11.64 6.52
N ILE A 171 12.34 12.45 7.54
CA ILE A 171 13.42 12.22 8.51
C ILE A 171 12.83 12.17 9.92
N VAL A 172 13.23 11.16 10.69
CA VAL A 172 12.84 10.96 12.09
C VAL A 172 14.06 11.19 12.99
N ILE A 173 13.92 12.05 13.98
CA ILE A 173 14.98 12.39 14.94
C ILE A 173 14.46 12.30 16.37
N CYS A 174 15.34 12.14 17.33
CA CYS A 174 14.99 12.15 18.75
C CYS A 174 15.43 13.44 19.49
N GLU A 175 16.26 14.27 18.87
CA GLU A 175 16.76 15.51 19.44
C GLU A 175 16.62 16.68 18.46
N PRO A 176 16.35 17.89 18.95
CA PRO A 176 16.27 19.07 18.08
C PRO A 176 17.59 19.32 17.34
N LEU A 177 17.51 19.73 16.08
CA LEU A 177 18.66 20.05 15.25
C LEU A 177 19.19 21.47 15.52
N SER A 178 20.49 21.67 15.26
CA SER A 178 21.03 23.02 15.15
C SER A 178 20.37 23.77 13.99
N GLU A 179 20.27 25.11 14.08
CA GLU A 179 19.69 25.92 13.01
C GLU A 179 20.38 25.70 11.65
N ASN A 180 21.70 25.48 11.66
CA ASN A 180 22.47 25.24 10.44
C ASN A 180 22.12 23.89 9.81
N MET A 181 22.10 22.83 10.59
CA MET A 181 21.72 21.49 10.14
C MET A 181 20.27 21.46 9.64
N GLN A 182 19.36 22.10 10.38
CA GLN A 182 17.96 22.24 9.98
C GLN A 182 17.81 22.90 8.60
N ARG A 183 18.53 23.98 8.32
CA ARG A 183 18.52 24.66 7.02
C ARG A 183 19.03 23.76 5.90
N GLN A 184 20.10 22.99 6.14
CA GLN A 184 20.67 22.10 5.13
C GLN A 184 19.74 20.93 4.84
N ILE A 185 19.14 20.32 5.86
CA ILE A 185 18.18 19.24 5.71
C ILE A 185 16.89 19.72 5.00
N ASN A 186 16.42 20.92 5.29
CA ASN A 186 15.25 21.51 4.64
C ASN A 186 15.43 21.76 3.12
N MET A 187 16.67 21.75 2.61
CA MET A 187 16.91 21.74 1.16
C MET A 187 16.61 20.38 0.51
N ILE A 188 16.53 19.32 1.30
CA ILE A 188 16.31 17.95 0.85
C ILE A 188 14.87 17.54 1.12
N THR A 189 14.41 17.70 2.35
CA THR A 189 13.04 17.40 2.77
C THR A 189 12.55 18.37 3.84
N GLU A 190 11.27 18.75 3.74
CA GLU A 190 10.61 19.60 4.73
C GLU A 190 9.97 18.77 5.86
N THR A 191 9.85 17.45 5.68
CA THR A 191 9.17 16.56 6.63
C THR A 191 10.16 16.00 7.62
N ILE A 192 10.28 16.66 8.77
CA ILE A 192 11.10 16.22 9.91
C ILE A 192 10.18 15.95 11.09
N THR A 193 10.26 14.72 11.62
CA THR A 193 9.48 14.27 12.77
C THR A 193 10.37 14.10 13.98
N VAL A 194 10.02 14.77 15.07
CA VAL A 194 10.72 14.61 16.36
C VAL A 194 9.96 13.59 17.22
N ARG A 195 10.67 12.62 17.77
CA ARG A 195 10.15 11.66 18.73
C ARG A 195 10.94 11.73 20.02
N ASP A 196 10.27 12.04 21.11
CA ASP A 196 10.90 12.28 22.42
C ASP A 196 11.45 11.00 23.08
N GLU A 197 10.97 9.83 22.69
CA GLU A 197 11.37 8.54 23.27
C GLU A 197 11.57 7.47 22.19
N ILE A 198 12.60 6.65 22.37
CA ILE A 198 12.82 5.41 21.61
C ILE A 198 12.25 4.28 22.46
N ALA A 199 11.25 3.58 21.97
CA ALA A 199 10.71 2.41 22.65
C ALA A 199 11.74 1.27 22.63
N ASN A 200 12.32 0.98 23.78
CA ASN A 200 13.49 0.10 23.93
C ASN A 200 13.21 -1.41 23.72
N GLN A 201 12.03 -1.86 23.24
CA GLN A 201 11.65 -3.26 23.43
C GLN A 201 11.14 -4.04 22.23
N TYR A 202 11.01 -3.47 21.04
CA TYR A 202 10.24 -4.15 19.97
C TYR A 202 11.04 -4.83 18.88
N PHE A 203 12.34 -4.52 18.73
CA PHE A 203 13.13 -5.07 17.63
C PHE A 203 14.45 -5.61 18.12
N GLU A 204 14.67 -6.90 17.92
CA GLU A 204 15.97 -7.53 18.13
C GLU A 204 16.87 -7.23 16.93
N VAL A 205 17.61 -6.11 17.00
CA VAL A 205 18.59 -5.72 15.98
C VAL A 205 19.91 -6.42 16.29
N ASN A 206 19.89 -7.76 16.37
CA ASN A 206 20.99 -8.57 16.87
C ASN A 206 22.21 -8.60 15.94
N ASN A 207 22.05 -8.17 14.67
CA ASN A 207 23.11 -8.22 13.67
C ASN A 207 24.00 -6.98 13.65
N ILE A 208 23.68 -5.97 14.47
CA ILE A 208 24.41 -4.69 14.49
C ILE A 208 25.20 -4.63 15.80
N GLU A 209 26.53 -4.64 15.72
CA GLU A 209 27.38 -4.51 16.89
C GLU A 209 27.49 -3.06 17.40
N HIS A 210 27.32 -2.09 16.50
CA HIS A 210 27.52 -0.68 16.78
C HIS A 210 26.31 -0.05 17.46
N GLN A 211 26.49 0.48 18.69
CA GLN A 211 25.39 0.97 19.53
C GLN A 211 24.54 2.09 18.88
N HIS A 212 25.15 3.10 18.26
CA HIS A 212 24.39 4.20 17.66
C HIS A 212 23.67 3.77 16.38
N MET A 213 24.21 2.81 15.63
CA MET A 213 23.50 2.19 14.50
C MET A 213 22.27 1.40 14.98
N GLN A 214 22.39 0.66 16.09
CA GLN A 214 21.23 0.01 16.72
C GLN A 214 20.17 1.03 17.13
N GLN A 215 20.58 2.14 17.79
CA GLN A 215 19.66 3.18 18.24
C GLN A 215 18.95 3.87 17.07
N SER A 216 19.66 4.21 15.99
CA SER A 216 19.03 4.81 14.81
C SER A 216 18.07 3.85 14.14
N THR A 217 18.41 2.56 14.03
CA THR A 217 17.52 1.54 13.48
C THR A 217 16.27 1.34 14.35
N GLN A 218 16.44 1.28 15.68
CA GLN A 218 15.31 1.18 16.61
C GLN A 218 14.38 2.38 16.55
N LEU A 219 14.93 3.61 16.47
CA LEU A 219 14.13 4.83 16.29
C LEU A 219 13.29 4.77 15.01
N LEU A 220 13.90 4.34 13.91
CA LEU A 220 13.23 4.20 12.63
C LEU A 220 12.10 3.16 12.68
N LEU A 221 12.40 1.96 13.17
CA LEU A 221 11.43 0.86 13.24
C LEU A 221 10.30 1.16 14.23
N ASP A 222 10.60 1.79 15.36
CA ASP A 222 9.58 2.24 16.32
C ASP A 222 8.61 3.24 15.67
N TYR A 223 9.14 4.20 14.91
CA TYR A 223 8.29 5.14 14.19
C TYR A 223 7.43 4.46 13.12
N ILE A 224 8.00 3.55 12.34
CA ILE A 224 7.26 2.79 11.33
C ILE A 224 6.17 1.93 12.00
N GLN A 225 6.48 1.25 13.10
CA GLN A 225 5.51 0.47 13.88
C GLN A 225 4.37 1.34 14.42
N HIS A 226 4.71 2.51 14.96
CA HIS A 226 3.73 3.47 15.46
C HIS A 226 2.78 3.96 14.37
N THR A 227 3.30 4.24 13.17
CA THR A 227 2.52 4.77 12.05
C THR A 227 1.72 3.69 11.32
N GLN A 228 2.32 2.53 11.08
CA GLN A 228 1.68 1.45 10.32
C GLN A 228 0.79 0.55 11.19
N LYS A 229 1.10 0.42 12.50
CA LYS A 229 0.38 -0.43 13.47
C LYS A 229 0.22 -1.89 13.00
N ARG A 230 1.23 -2.42 12.33
CA ARG A 230 1.30 -3.76 11.75
C ARG A 230 2.62 -4.44 12.06
N ASP A 231 2.69 -5.73 11.83
CA ASP A 231 3.91 -6.51 11.91
C ASP A 231 4.94 -6.02 10.87
N LEU A 232 6.20 -5.87 11.32
CA LEU A 232 7.33 -5.41 10.52
C LEU A 232 8.38 -6.51 10.30
N SER A 233 8.03 -7.78 10.49
CA SER A 233 8.96 -8.91 10.36
C SER A 233 9.71 -8.96 9.02
N HIS A 234 9.12 -8.41 7.94
CA HIS A 234 9.78 -8.29 6.63
C HIS A 234 10.92 -7.25 6.59
N LEU A 235 11.08 -6.41 7.64
CA LEU A 235 12.16 -5.43 7.80
C LEU A 235 13.25 -5.89 8.79
N GLU A 236 13.29 -7.16 9.18
CA GLU A 236 14.24 -7.66 10.19
C GLU A 236 15.68 -7.78 9.67
N ASP A 237 15.89 -7.87 8.36
CA ASP A 237 17.21 -8.01 7.76
C ASP A 237 17.87 -6.64 7.48
N VAL A 238 18.61 -6.15 8.46
CA VAL A 238 19.29 -4.85 8.40
C VAL A 238 20.64 -4.99 7.71
N GLN A 239 20.81 -4.33 6.56
CA GLN A 239 22.08 -4.29 5.85
C GLN A 239 22.97 -3.16 6.37
N GLN A 240 24.17 -3.51 6.80
CA GLN A 240 25.20 -2.54 7.17
C GLN A 240 26.07 -2.19 5.95
N TYR A 241 26.41 -0.92 5.81
CA TYR A 241 27.32 -0.46 4.74
C TYR A 241 28.25 0.63 5.22
N ALA A 242 29.35 0.82 4.51
CA ALA A 242 30.30 1.91 4.75
C ALA A 242 30.17 2.96 3.64
N ALA A 243 29.84 4.19 3.98
CA ALA A 243 29.74 5.27 3.00
C ALA A 243 31.07 5.59 2.32
N ILE A 244 32.20 5.24 2.96
CA ILE A 244 33.54 5.41 2.42
C ILE A 244 33.82 4.53 1.18
N ASP A 245 33.03 3.49 0.95
CA ASP A 245 33.18 2.59 -0.20
C ASP A 245 32.69 3.21 -1.51
N PHE A 246 32.09 4.40 -1.45
CA PHE A 246 31.54 5.09 -2.60
C PHE A 246 32.16 6.48 -2.78
N MET A 247 32.10 6.98 -4.03
CA MET A 247 32.53 8.33 -4.33
C MET A 247 31.69 9.36 -3.58
N LYS A 248 32.35 10.21 -2.81
CA LYS A 248 31.68 11.30 -2.08
C LYS A 248 31.24 12.38 -3.06
N MET A 249 29.96 12.69 -3.07
CA MET A 249 29.37 13.80 -3.82
C MET A 249 28.50 14.62 -2.88
N ASP A 250 28.82 15.90 -2.73
CA ASP A 250 28.00 16.80 -1.97
C ASP A 250 26.74 17.22 -2.71
N PHE A 251 25.85 17.90 -2.01
CA PHE A 251 24.59 18.41 -2.57
C PHE A 251 24.80 19.25 -3.83
N TYR A 252 25.78 20.12 -3.84
CA TYR A 252 26.02 21.02 -4.98
C TYR A 252 26.59 20.27 -6.19
N ALA A 253 27.47 19.31 -5.97
CA ALA A 253 28.00 18.45 -7.01
C ALA A 253 26.88 17.65 -7.68
N LYS A 254 26.06 16.94 -6.90
CA LYS A 254 24.90 16.18 -7.44
C LYS A 254 23.95 17.06 -8.22
N ARG A 255 23.57 18.20 -7.64
CA ARG A 255 22.64 19.15 -8.27
C ARG A 255 23.21 19.71 -9.57
N ASN A 256 24.46 20.20 -9.55
CA ASN A 256 25.05 20.87 -10.69
C ASN A 256 25.36 19.92 -11.87
N LEU A 257 25.64 18.64 -11.57
CA LEU A 257 25.80 17.63 -12.60
C LEU A 257 24.49 17.08 -13.15
N GLU A 258 23.35 17.45 -12.56
CA GLU A 258 22.02 16.99 -12.97
C GLU A 258 22.00 15.46 -13.23
N LEU A 259 22.52 14.68 -12.28
CA LEU A 259 22.69 13.24 -12.46
C LEU A 259 21.35 12.50 -12.55
N THR A 260 20.41 12.84 -11.65
CA THR A 260 19.13 12.14 -11.52
C THR A 260 17.91 13.06 -11.60
N GLU A 261 18.09 14.37 -11.36
CA GLU A 261 17.04 15.38 -11.42
C GLU A 261 17.58 16.67 -12.03
N SER A 262 16.79 17.31 -12.91
CA SER A 262 17.14 18.58 -13.55
C SER A 262 16.91 19.75 -12.61
N ILE A 263 17.79 20.75 -12.60
CA ILE A 263 17.71 21.94 -11.75
C ILE A 263 16.45 22.76 -12.05
N ARG A 264 16.14 22.93 -13.32
CA ARG A 264 15.08 23.82 -13.78
C ARG A 264 13.68 23.23 -13.64
N LEU A 265 13.52 21.96 -14.04
CA LEU A 265 12.18 21.34 -14.17
C LEU A 265 11.89 20.36 -13.02
N LYS A 266 12.85 20.10 -12.14
CA LYS A 266 12.71 19.11 -11.08
C LYS A 266 12.19 17.76 -11.61
N SER A 267 12.72 17.33 -12.75
CA SER A 267 12.29 16.14 -13.47
C SER A 267 13.49 15.30 -13.90
N LYS A 268 13.25 14.02 -14.17
CA LYS A 268 14.25 13.08 -14.69
C LYS A 268 14.74 13.46 -16.10
N LYS A 269 13.89 14.07 -16.92
CA LYS A 269 14.18 14.35 -18.33
C LYS A 269 15.38 15.29 -18.49
N GLY A 270 16.33 14.89 -19.32
CA GLY A 270 17.55 15.65 -19.60
C GLY A 270 18.72 15.36 -18.65
N THR A 271 18.58 14.42 -17.72
CA THR A 271 19.60 14.00 -16.77
C THR A 271 20.42 12.81 -17.29
N LEU A 272 21.53 12.49 -16.61
CA LEU A 272 22.31 11.28 -16.91
C LEU A 272 21.44 10.03 -16.73
N LEU A 273 20.66 9.94 -15.67
CA LEU A 273 19.72 8.85 -15.42
C LEU A 273 18.71 8.70 -16.57
N TRP A 274 18.18 9.78 -17.08
CA TRP A 274 17.23 9.73 -18.20
C TRP A 274 17.88 9.17 -19.47
N LEU A 275 19.14 9.55 -19.74
CA LEU A 275 19.87 9.07 -20.90
C LEU A 275 20.18 7.57 -20.81
N MET A 276 20.51 7.09 -19.61
CA MET A 276 20.98 5.71 -19.40
C MET A 276 19.86 4.72 -19.10
N ASP A 277 18.67 5.18 -18.69
CA ASP A 277 17.60 4.29 -18.24
C ASP A 277 16.87 3.59 -19.41
N GLU A 278 17.45 2.49 -19.80
CA GLU A 278 16.88 1.49 -20.73
C GLU A 278 16.44 0.22 -19.98
N THR A 279 16.29 0.28 -18.66
CA THR A 279 15.87 -0.84 -17.81
C THR A 279 14.48 -1.35 -18.18
N LYS A 280 14.25 -2.65 -17.96
CA LYS A 280 12.99 -3.34 -18.31
C LYS A 280 12.10 -3.60 -17.11
N THR A 281 12.63 -3.43 -15.90
CA THR A 281 11.90 -3.65 -14.66
C THR A 281 11.99 -2.41 -13.76
N PRO A 282 10.97 -2.13 -12.91
CA PRO A 282 11.06 -1.07 -11.91
C PRO A 282 12.24 -1.27 -10.94
N MET A 283 12.52 -2.52 -10.53
CA MET A 283 13.67 -2.87 -9.69
C MET A 283 14.99 -2.48 -10.37
N GLY A 284 15.14 -2.77 -11.66
CA GLY A 284 16.31 -2.37 -12.44
C GLY A 284 16.46 -0.85 -12.52
N ALA A 285 15.38 -0.12 -12.69
CA ALA A 285 15.40 1.35 -12.71
C ALA A 285 15.85 1.94 -11.36
N ARG A 286 15.35 1.42 -10.24
CA ARG A 286 15.80 1.81 -8.90
C ARG A 286 17.28 1.49 -8.70
N ARG A 287 17.72 0.30 -9.11
CA ARG A 287 19.12 -0.11 -9.01
C ARG A 287 20.06 0.76 -9.84
N LEU A 288 19.68 1.10 -11.06
CA LEU A 288 20.44 2.02 -11.91
C LEU A 288 20.57 3.40 -11.26
N LYS A 289 19.49 3.94 -10.72
CA LYS A 289 19.51 5.19 -9.98
C LYS A 289 20.47 5.13 -8.78
N GLN A 290 20.41 4.05 -7.98
CA GLN A 290 21.32 3.85 -6.85
C GLN A 290 22.79 3.80 -7.29
N TRP A 291 23.10 3.18 -8.44
CA TRP A 291 24.47 3.12 -8.97
C TRP A 291 24.97 4.50 -9.43
N ILE A 292 24.13 5.32 -10.01
CA ILE A 292 24.47 6.70 -10.39
C ILE A 292 24.66 7.57 -9.14
N ASP A 293 23.80 7.40 -8.13
CA ASP A 293 23.88 8.15 -6.87
C ASP A 293 25.09 7.76 -6.01
N ARG A 294 25.62 6.52 -6.17
CA ARG A 294 26.71 5.94 -5.40
C ARG A 294 27.76 5.28 -6.31
N PRO A 295 28.55 6.07 -7.05
CA PRO A 295 29.60 5.51 -7.90
C PRO A 295 30.64 4.76 -7.07
N LEU A 296 31.08 3.60 -7.55
CA LEU A 296 32.13 2.82 -6.93
C LEU A 296 33.48 3.52 -7.03
N ILE A 297 34.37 3.29 -6.07
CA ILE A 297 35.75 3.80 -6.05
C ILE A 297 36.79 2.70 -6.19
N TYR A 298 36.45 1.47 -5.85
CA TYR A 298 37.40 0.36 -5.93
C TYR A 298 37.45 -0.20 -7.35
N LYS A 299 38.65 -0.20 -7.93
CA LYS A 299 38.92 -0.64 -9.31
C LYS A 299 38.37 -2.04 -9.58
N GLN A 300 38.58 -2.98 -8.68
CA GLN A 300 38.11 -4.36 -8.84
C GLN A 300 36.61 -4.45 -9.05
N GLN A 301 35.81 -3.78 -8.20
CA GLN A 301 34.36 -3.78 -8.29
C GLN A 301 33.84 -3.09 -9.58
N ILE A 302 34.57 -2.06 -10.03
CA ILE A 302 34.27 -1.38 -11.31
C ILE A 302 34.51 -2.34 -12.48
N GLU A 303 35.66 -3.02 -12.47
CA GLU A 303 36.03 -3.98 -13.53
C GLU A 303 35.06 -5.17 -13.57
N GLU A 304 34.64 -5.69 -12.44
CA GLU A 304 33.60 -6.74 -12.35
C GLU A 304 32.31 -6.33 -13.07
N ARG A 305 31.82 -5.12 -12.83
CA ARG A 305 30.64 -4.60 -13.54
C ARG A 305 30.88 -4.42 -15.04
N LEU A 306 32.06 -3.89 -15.41
CA LEU A 306 32.40 -3.66 -16.81
C LEU A 306 32.56 -5.00 -17.58
N ASN A 307 33.09 -6.04 -16.95
CA ASN A 307 33.19 -7.37 -17.56
C ASN A 307 31.81 -7.96 -17.87
N ILE A 308 30.83 -7.79 -16.98
CA ILE A 308 29.43 -8.21 -17.23
C ILE A 308 28.82 -7.43 -18.40
N VAL A 309 29.08 -6.13 -18.47
CA VAL A 309 28.61 -5.29 -19.57
C VAL A 309 29.23 -5.73 -20.89
N ASP A 310 30.56 -6.02 -20.91
CA ASP A 310 31.27 -6.50 -22.09
C ASP A 310 30.73 -7.85 -22.55
N GLU A 311 30.48 -8.78 -21.64
CA GLU A 311 29.85 -10.07 -21.94
C GLU A 311 28.50 -9.88 -22.67
N PHE A 312 27.61 -9.01 -22.17
CA PHE A 312 26.36 -8.73 -22.84
C PHE A 312 26.46 -7.91 -24.12
N ILE A 313 27.56 -7.16 -24.34
CA ILE A 313 27.84 -6.51 -25.63
C ILE A 313 28.14 -7.55 -26.67
N ASN A 314 28.98 -8.55 -26.33
CA ASN A 314 29.41 -9.59 -27.23
C ASN A 314 28.31 -10.64 -27.52
N HIS A 315 27.35 -10.82 -26.62
CA HIS A 315 26.24 -11.76 -26.76
C HIS A 315 24.89 -11.01 -26.95
N PHE A 316 24.76 -10.34 -28.09
CA PHE A 316 23.61 -9.44 -28.29
C PHE A 316 22.27 -10.19 -28.43
N ILE A 317 22.24 -11.43 -28.92
CA ILE A 317 21.03 -12.25 -29.05
C ILE A 317 20.51 -12.63 -27.65
N GLU A 318 21.41 -13.09 -26.80
CA GLU A 318 21.12 -13.46 -25.41
C GLU A 318 20.68 -12.24 -24.62
N ARG A 319 21.34 -11.10 -24.82
CA ARG A 319 20.95 -9.82 -24.22
C ARG A 319 19.53 -9.40 -24.64
N ASP A 320 19.19 -9.47 -25.92
CA ASP A 320 17.86 -9.10 -26.41
C ASP A 320 16.80 -10.07 -25.89
N THR A 321 17.10 -11.35 -25.86
CA THR A 321 16.24 -12.39 -25.29
C THR A 321 16.01 -12.16 -23.79
N LEU A 322 17.08 -11.84 -23.02
CA LEU A 322 16.97 -11.49 -21.62
C LEU A 322 16.06 -10.27 -21.39
N ARG A 323 16.21 -9.23 -22.24
CA ARG A 323 15.35 -8.04 -22.17
C ARG A 323 13.89 -8.39 -22.39
N ASN A 324 13.58 -9.34 -23.26
CA ASN A 324 12.21 -9.81 -23.50
C ASN A 324 11.66 -10.57 -22.29
N TYR A 325 12.44 -11.44 -21.65
CA TYR A 325 12.03 -12.10 -20.39
C TYR A 325 11.80 -11.08 -19.28
N LEU A 326 12.72 -10.11 -19.10
CA LEU A 326 12.58 -9.07 -18.08
C LEU A 326 11.35 -8.17 -18.28
N ASN A 327 10.87 -7.99 -19.51
CA ASN A 327 9.61 -7.26 -19.77
C ASN A 327 8.37 -7.96 -19.18
N GLN A 328 8.45 -9.25 -18.86
CA GLN A 328 7.38 -10.02 -18.23
C GLN A 328 7.50 -10.07 -16.70
N VAL A 329 8.60 -9.55 -16.16
CA VAL A 329 8.85 -9.52 -14.73
C VAL A 329 8.31 -8.22 -14.14
N TYR A 330 7.33 -8.34 -13.25
CA TYR A 330 6.78 -7.25 -12.49
C TYR A 330 7.67 -6.87 -11.30
N ASP A 331 7.26 -5.89 -10.52
CA ASP A 331 8.00 -5.43 -9.35
C ASP A 331 7.90 -6.41 -8.18
N ILE A 332 8.73 -7.44 -8.18
CA ILE A 332 8.72 -8.51 -7.17
C ILE A 332 8.94 -7.94 -5.76
N GLU A 333 9.86 -6.96 -5.59
CA GLU A 333 10.14 -6.36 -4.29
C GLU A 333 8.86 -5.75 -3.68
N ARG A 334 8.14 -4.95 -4.45
CA ARG A 334 6.89 -4.32 -3.99
C ARG A 334 5.73 -5.31 -3.89
N LEU A 335 5.68 -6.33 -4.73
CA LEU A 335 4.69 -7.41 -4.62
C LEU A 335 4.87 -8.16 -3.29
N VAL A 336 6.10 -8.55 -2.95
CA VAL A 336 6.42 -9.20 -1.67
C VAL A 336 6.11 -8.27 -0.49
N GLY A 337 6.45 -6.98 -0.58
CA GLY A 337 6.07 -5.98 0.40
C GLY A 337 4.55 -5.95 0.66
N ARG A 338 3.73 -5.92 -0.41
CA ARG A 338 2.26 -5.98 -0.27
C ARG A 338 1.75 -7.28 0.36
N VAL A 339 2.37 -8.42 0.04
CA VAL A 339 2.05 -9.71 0.69
C VAL A 339 2.31 -9.63 2.18
N SER A 340 3.49 -9.17 2.59
CA SER A 340 3.90 -9.04 3.99
C SER A 340 2.99 -8.09 4.78
N TYR A 341 2.54 -7.02 4.15
CA TYR A 341 1.59 -6.06 4.76
C TYR A 341 0.13 -6.50 4.73
N GLY A 342 -0.21 -7.60 4.06
CA GLY A 342 -1.60 -8.06 3.91
C GLY A 342 -2.48 -7.16 3.04
N ASN A 343 -1.88 -6.32 2.18
CA ASN A 343 -2.56 -5.44 1.24
C ASN A 343 -2.61 -6.02 -0.18
N VAL A 344 -2.16 -7.25 -0.36
CA VAL A 344 -2.12 -7.95 -1.64
C VAL A 344 -3.53 -8.32 -2.12
N ASN A 345 -3.77 -8.19 -3.41
CA ASN A 345 -4.97 -8.70 -4.07
C ASN A 345 -4.61 -9.87 -5.02
N ALA A 346 -5.62 -10.54 -5.56
CA ALA A 346 -5.40 -11.70 -6.41
C ALA A 346 -4.67 -11.35 -7.74
N ARG A 347 -4.84 -10.15 -8.28
CA ARG A 347 -4.09 -9.69 -9.47
C ARG A 347 -2.62 -9.49 -9.18
N ASP A 348 -2.28 -8.99 -8.00
CA ASP A 348 -0.89 -8.89 -7.54
C ASP A 348 -0.23 -10.26 -7.48
N LEU A 349 -0.94 -11.28 -7.00
CA LEU A 349 -0.44 -12.66 -6.97
C LEU A 349 -0.29 -13.26 -8.38
N ILE A 350 -1.14 -12.90 -9.33
CA ILE A 350 -0.96 -13.28 -10.74
C ILE A 350 0.29 -12.61 -11.33
N GLN A 351 0.53 -11.34 -11.04
CA GLN A 351 1.77 -10.67 -11.46
C GLN A 351 3.02 -11.34 -10.85
N LEU A 352 2.94 -11.76 -9.58
CA LEU A 352 3.99 -12.52 -8.93
C LEU A 352 4.20 -13.87 -9.61
N LYS A 353 3.12 -14.61 -9.92
CA LYS A 353 3.16 -15.87 -10.67
C LYS A 353 3.90 -15.70 -12.02
N HIS A 354 3.52 -14.70 -12.82
CA HIS A 354 4.18 -14.42 -14.10
C HIS A 354 5.66 -14.09 -13.93
N SER A 355 6.00 -13.31 -12.92
CA SER A 355 7.40 -12.95 -12.65
C SER A 355 8.24 -14.16 -12.26
N ILE A 356 7.72 -15.06 -11.41
CA ILE A 356 8.41 -16.27 -10.97
C ILE A 356 8.57 -17.25 -12.13
N SER A 357 7.55 -17.38 -13.01
CA SER A 357 7.62 -18.29 -14.17
C SER A 357 8.73 -17.95 -15.16
N GLU A 358 9.24 -16.71 -15.18
CA GLU A 358 10.36 -16.32 -16.02
C GLU A 358 11.74 -16.66 -15.43
N ILE A 359 11.85 -16.95 -14.15
CA ILE A 359 13.13 -17.23 -13.49
C ILE A 359 13.88 -18.43 -14.13
N PRO A 360 13.24 -19.58 -14.43
CA PRO A 360 13.91 -20.69 -15.09
C PRO A 360 14.46 -20.31 -16.48
N ASN A 361 13.69 -19.54 -17.26
CA ASN A 361 14.09 -19.06 -18.58
C ASN A 361 15.33 -18.15 -18.50
N ILE A 362 15.31 -17.22 -17.55
CA ILE A 362 16.44 -16.31 -17.29
C ILE A 362 17.67 -17.10 -16.84
N LYS A 363 17.52 -18.04 -15.92
CA LYS A 363 18.61 -18.87 -15.41
C LYS A 363 19.24 -19.73 -16.53
N GLN A 364 18.40 -20.35 -17.35
CA GLN A 364 18.87 -21.13 -18.50
C GLN A 364 19.63 -20.27 -19.53
N LEU A 365 19.15 -19.06 -19.80
CA LEU A 365 19.81 -18.13 -20.70
C LEU A 365 21.18 -17.71 -20.14
N LEU A 366 21.24 -17.33 -18.88
CA LEU A 366 22.47 -16.89 -18.22
C LEU A 366 23.53 -18.01 -18.18
N SER A 367 23.13 -19.28 -18.06
CA SER A 367 24.05 -20.42 -18.11
C SER A 367 24.75 -20.61 -19.45
N GLN A 368 24.34 -19.92 -20.50
CA GLN A 368 25.00 -19.95 -21.84
C GLN A 368 26.11 -18.90 -21.98
N LEU A 369 26.21 -17.99 -21.00
CA LEU A 369 27.24 -16.95 -20.95
C LEU A 369 28.47 -17.42 -20.16
N ASP A 370 29.54 -16.62 -20.15
CA ASP A 370 30.77 -16.99 -19.44
C ASP A 370 30.52 -17.16 -17.94
N SER A 371 30.79 -18.36 -17.42
CA SER A 371 30.51 -18.73 -16.03
C SER A 371 31.23 -17.85 -15.02
N ASP A 372 32.47 -17.42 -15.29
CA ASP A 372 33.25 -16.63 -14.33
C ASP A 372 32.69 -15.22 -14.15
N THR A 373 32.05 -14.68 -15.20
CA THR A 373 31.44 -13.36 -15.19
C THR A 373 30.04 -13.38 -14.56
N ILE A 374 29.36 -14.53 -14.60
CA ILE A 374 27.93 -14.62 -14.29
C ILE A 374 27.60 -15.40 -13.01
N THR A 375 28.63 -15.90 -12.30
CA THR A 375 28.49 -16.66 -11.05
C THR A 375 27.60 -15.98 -9.99
N GLN A 376 27.57 -14.65 -9.96
CA GLN A 376 26.68 -13.92 -9.03
C GLN A 376 25.18 -14.19 -9.25
N PHE A 377 24.79 -14.70 -10.42
CA PHE A 377 23.39 -15.03 -10.73
C PHE A 377 23.03 -16.48 -10.43
N ASP A 378 24.00 -17.30 -9.98
CA ASP A 378 23.73 -18.69 -9.59
C ASP A 378 22.80 -18.80 -8.38
N ALA A 379 22.73 -17.74 -7.56
CA ALA A 379 21.82 -17.63 -6.42
C ALA A 379 20.33 -17.47 -6.81
N LEU A 380 20.01 -17.27 -8.09
CA LEU A 380 18.62 -17.24 -8.54
C LEU A 380 18.03 -18.65 -8.40
N GLU A 381 17.08 -18.81 -7.49
CA GLU A 381 16.36 -20.07 -7.29
C GLU A 381 15.00 -20.00 -7.98
N PRO A 382 14.63 -21.01 -8.79
CA PRO A 382 13.27 -21.18 -9.25
C PRO A 382 12.41 -21.51 -8.03
N LEU A 383 11.35 -20.75 -7.79
CA LEU A 383 10.43 -20.96 -6.68
C LEU A 383 9.29 -21.91 -7.13
N ASP A 384 9.66 -23.13 -7.53
CA ASP A 384 8.73 -24.09 -8.17
C ASP A 384 7.53 -24.41 -7.27
N ASP A 385 7.74 -24.62 -5.97
CA ASP A 385 6.67 -24.91 -5.00
C ASP A 385 5.66 -23.76 -4.92
N LEU A 386 6.16 -22.51 -4.89
CA LEU A 386 5.30 -21.34 -4.85
C LEU A 386 4.57 -21.14 -6.19
N LEU A 387 5.26 -21.37 -7.29
CA LEU A 387 4.68 -21.29 -8.62
C LEU A 387 3.53 -22.28 -8.78
N GLU A 388 3.73 -23.55 -8.36
CA GLU A 388 2.73 -24.59 -8.39
C GLU A 388 1.48 -24.22 -7.55
N VAL A 389 1.67 -23.66 -6.36
CA VAL A 389 0.55 -23.20 -5.51
C VAL A 389 -0.24 -22.10 -6.21
N LEU A 390 0.44 -21.11 -6.78
CA LEU A 390 -0.22 -19.99 -7.47
C LEU A 390 -0.95 -20.44 -8.74
N GLU A 391 -0.36 -21.37 -9.52
CA GLU A 391 -0.94 -21.92 -10.72
C GLU A 391 -2.19 -22.77 -10.43
N ASN A 392 -2.15 -23.59 -9.39
CA ASN A 392 -3.25 -24.47 -9.03
C ASN A 392 -4.39 -23.76 -8.30
N SER A 393 -4.11 -22.62 -7.64
CA SER A 393 -5.10 -21.96 -6.80
C SER A 393 -5.90 -20.88 -7.52
N LEU A 394 -5.26 -20.00 -8.32
CA LEU A 394 -5.86 -18.78 -8.82
C LEU A 394 -6.35 -18.92 -10.27
N VAL A 395 -7.49 -18.27 -10.57
CA VAL A 395 -7.93 -18.07 -11.95
C VAL A 395 -7.03 -17.06 -12.67
N GLU A 396 -6.92 -17.13 -14.00
CA GLU A 396 -6.01 -16.27 -14.77
C GLU A 396 -6.39 -14.77 -14.70
N GLU A 397 -7.68 -14.47 -14.68
CA GLU A 397 -8.20 -13.09 -14.60
C GLU A 397 -9.08 -12.93 -13.36
N PRO A 398 -8.49 -12.84 -12.16
CA PRO A 398 -9.27 -12.70 -10.95
C PRO A 398 -9.85 -11.29 -10.84
N PRO A 399 -11.01 -11.12 -10.16
CA PRO A 399 -11.50 -9.82 -9.77
C PRO A 399 -10.56 -9.14 -8.77
N ILE A 400 -10.64 -7.81 -8.68
CA ILE A 400 -9.80 -7.03 -7.74
C ILE A 400 -10.24 -7.30 -6.30
N SER A 401 -11.54 -7.35 -6.05
CA SER A 401 -12.08 -7.48 -4.70
C SER A 401 -12.40 -8.93 -4.36
N VAL A 402 -11.95 -9.37 -3.19
CA VAL A 402 -12.34 -10.68 -2.62
C VAL A 402 -13.86 -10.82 -2.48
N LYS A 403 -14.57 -9.69 -2.27
CA LYS A 403 -16.04 -9.67 -2.13
C LYS A 403 -16.78 -10.07 -3.40
N ASP A 404 -16.16 -9.93 -4.57
CA ASP A 404 -16.74 -10.28 -5.84
C ASP A 404 -16.79 -11.80 -6.06
N GLY A 405 -15.98 -12.56 -5.31
CA GLY A 405 -15.87 -14.01 -5.45
C GLY A 405 -15.16 -14.44 -6.75
N GLY A 406 -15.05 -15.75 -6.97
CA GLY A 406 -14.48 -16.28 -8.22
C GLY A 406 -12.97 -16.12 -8.36
N LEU A 407 -12.23 -16.04 -7.26
CA LEU A 407 -10.78 -15.90 -7.23
C LEU A 407 -10.06 -17.22 -7.50
N PHE A 408 -10.62 -18.32 -6.97
CA PHE A 408 -9.96 -19.61 -6.95
C PHE A 408 -10.49 -20.55 -8.05
N LYS A 409 -9.59 -21.38 -8.54
CA LYS A 409 -9.91 -22.46 -9.47
C LYS A 409 -10.77 -23.53 -8.78
N SER A 410 -11.70 -24.14 -9.52
CA SER A 410 -12.43 -25.30 -9.04
C SER A 410 -11.45 -26.48 -8.83
N GLY A 411 -11.61 -27.21 -7.74
CA GLY A 411 -10.73 -28.33 -7.35
C GLY A 411 -9.56 -27.93 -6.44
N PHE A 412 -9.32 -26.63 -6.22
CA PHE A 412 -8.27 -26.16 -5.34
C PHE A 412 -8.58 -26.43 -3.85
N ASN A 413 -9.82 -26.20 -3.43
CA ASN A 413 -10.26 -26.42 -2.06
C ASN A 413 -11.65 -27.05 -2.05
N HIS A 414 -11.74 -28.30 -1.58
CA HIS A 414 -12.97 -29.08 -1.55
C HIS A 414 -14.11 -28.39 -0.79
N GLN A 415 -13.81 -27.79 0.37
CA GLN A 415 -14.83 -27.10 1.18
C GLN A 415 -15.37 -25.86 0.47
N LEU A 416 -14.52 -25.11 -0.24
CA LEU A 416 -14.94 -23.96 -1.04
C LEU A 416 -15.83 -24.43 -2.20
N ASP A 417 -15.45 -25.52 -2.89
CA ASP A 417 -16.24 -26.08 -3.98
C ASP A 417 -17.63 -26.52 -3.51
N GLU A 418 -17.72 -27.18 -2.35
CA GLU A 418 -19.00 -27.53 -1.72
C GLU A 418 -19.87 -26.30 -1.44
N TYR A 419 -19.29 -25.22 -0.88
CA TYR A 419 -20.04 -23.98 -0.65
C TYR A 419 -20.49 -23.30 -1.94
N LEU A 420 -19.65 -23.30 -2.97
CA LEU A 420 -20.00 -22.75 -4.29
C LEU A 420 -21.10 -23.57 -4.96
N GLU A 421 -21.04 -24.89 -4.87
CA GLU A 421 -22.08 -25.78 -5.38
C GLU A 421 -23.40 -25.58 -4.65
N ALA A 422 -23.37 -25.54 -3.32
CA ALA A 422 -24.56 -25.26 -2.51
C ALA A 422 -25.19 -23.88 -2.86
N SER A 423 -24.35 -22.86 -3.08
CA SER A 423 -24.81 -21.54 -3.51
C SER A 423 -25.43 -21.53 -4.92
N ARG A 424 -24.86 -22.27 -5.86
CA ARG A 424 -25.39 -22.43 -7.22
C ARG A 424 -26.69 -23.20 -7.21
N ASN A 425 -26.72 -24.32 -6.48
CA ASN A 425 -27.92 -25.14 -6.33
C ASN A 425 -29.04 -24.37 -5.64
N GLY A 426 -28.73 -23.54 -4.66
CA GLY A 426 -29.70 -22.65 -4.04
C GLY A 426 -30.34 -21.67 -5.03
N LYS A 427 -29.58 -21.09 -5.93
CA LYS A 427 -30.11 -20.22 -7.00
C LYS A 427 -30.96 -20.98 -8.02
N SER A 428 -30.52 -22.18 -8.42
CA SER A 428 -31.27 -23.07 -9.30
C SER A 428 -32.57 -23.50 -8.65
N TRP A 429 -32.53 -23.95 -7.41
CA TRP A 429 -33.69 -24.31 -6.61
C TRP A 429 -34.71 -23.17 -6.46
N LEU A 430 -34.26 -21.95 -6.20
CA LEU A 430 -35.13 -20.77 -6.17
C LEU A 430 -35.80 -20.46 -7.53
N ALA A 431 -35.05 -20.64 -8.62
CA ALA A 431 -35.60 -20.48 -9.98
C ALA A 431 -36.65 -21.55 -10.30
N GLU A 432 -36.39 -22.79 -9.93
CA GLU A 432 -37.34 -23.91 -10.06
C GLU A 432 -38.59 -23.69 -9.17
N LEU A 433 -38.39 -23.29 -7.94
CA LEU A 433 -39.49 -22.95 -7.03
C LEU A 433 -40.34 -21.81 -7.60
N GLN A 434 -39.70 -20.76 -8.13
CA GLN A 434 -40.42 -19.66 -8.77
C GLN A 434 -41.23 -20.13 -9.98
N ALA A 435 -40.67 -21.01 -10.80
CA ALA A 435 -41.39 -21.60 -11.96
C ALA A 435 -42.61 -22.43 -11.49
N LYS A 436 -42.40 -23.28 -10.49
CA LYS A 436 -43.45 -24.10 -9.88
C LYS A 436 -44.56 -23.26 -9.26
N GLU A 437 -44.23 -22.22 -8.54
CA GLU A 437 -45.21 -21.32 -7.94
C GLU A 437 -45.97 -20.49 -8.97
N ARG A 438 -45.35 -20.12 -10.10
CA ARG A 438 -46.01 -19.48 -11.23
C ARG A 438 -47.03 -20.41 -11.89
N GLU A 439 -46.70 -21.68 -12.05
CA GLU A 439 -47.57 -22.68 -12.60
C GLU A 439 -48.76 -22.97 -11.65
N ARG A 440 -48.46 -23.14 -10.34
CA ARG A 440 -49.45 -23.40 -9.29
C ARG A 440 -50.46 -22.26 -9.11
N THR A 441 -50.01 -21.03 -9.19
CA THR A 441 -50.84 -19.83 -9.02
C THR A 441 -51.45 -19.29 -10.31
N GLY A 442 -50.93 -19.69 -11.47
CA GLY A 442 -51.27 -19.09 -12.76
C GLY A 442 -50.74 -17.68 -12.97
N ILE A 443 -49.93 -17.13 -12.05
CA ILE A 443 -49.43 -15.76 -12.08
C ILE A 443 -48.02 -15.71 -12.69
N LYS A 444 -47.94 -15.37 -13.97
CA LYS A 444 -46.66 -15.30 -14.71
C LYS A 444 -45.69 -14.25 -14.19
N SER A 445 -46.19 -13.19 -13.55
CA SER A 445 -45.38 -12.10 -13.00
C SER A 445 -44.86 -12.37 -11.58
N LEU A 446 -45.22 -13.50 -10.95
CA LEU A 446 -44.76 -13.90 -9.64
C LEU A 446 -43.20 -13.96 -9.59
N LYS A 447 -42.60 -13.35 -8.62
CA LYS A 447 -41.14 -13.36 -8.39
C LYS A 447 -40.84 -13.79 -6.95
N ILE A 448 -39.74 -14.53 -6.78
CA ILE A 448 -39.15 -14.75 -5.47
C ILE A 448 -37.96 -13.82 -5.36
N SER A 449 -37.96 -12.98 -4.32
CA SER A 449 -36.94 -11.97 -4.04
C SER A 449 -36.43 -12.10 -2.61
N PHE A 450 -35.25 -11.53 -2.35
CA PHE A 450 -34.65 -11.50 -1.03
C PHE A 450 -34.50 -10.08 -0.51
N ASN A 451 -34.84 -9.88 0.75
CA ASN A 451 -34.60 -8.62 1.45
C ASN A 451 -33.92 -8.91 2.80
N LYS A 452 -32.90 -8.10 3.16
CA LYS A 452 -32.16 -8.27 4.41
C LYS A 452 -33.03 -8.18 5.68
N VAL A 453 -34.19 -7.49 5.62
CA VAL A 453 -35.09 -7.33 6.77
C VAL A 453 -36.07 -8.49 6.88
N PHE A 454 -36.52 -9.02 5.74
CA PHE A 454 -37.63 -9.99 5.67
C PHE A 454 -37.20 -11.39 5.19
N GLY A 455 -35.95 -11.57 4.74
CA GLY A 455 -35.52 -12.82 4.12
C GLY A 455 -36.08 -13.01 2.71
N TYR A 456 -36.31 -14.25 2.32
CA TYR A 456 -36.96 -14.58 1.04
C TYR A 456 -38.46 -14.34 1.13
N PHE A 457 -39.04 -13.80 0.07
CA PHE A 457 -40.47 -13.54 -0.05
C PHE A 457 -40.94 -13.67 -1.50
N ILE A 458 -42.26 -13.94 -1.64
CA ILE A 458 -42.95 -13.98 -2.93
C ILE A 458 -43.57 -12.61 -3.19
N GLU A 459 -43.25 -12.04 -4.34
CA GLU A 459 -43.76 -10.74 -4.79
C GLU A 459 -44.78 -10.95 -5.90
N ILE A 460 -46.00 -10.44 -5.71
CA ILE A 460 -47.06 -10.43 -6.70
C ILE A 460 -47.52 -8.99 -6.97
N THR A 461 -47.57 -8.59 -8.24
CA THR A 461 -48.00 -7.25 -8.64
C THR A 461 -49.47 -7.02 -8.31
N ARG A 462 -49.82 -5.77 -7.99
CA ARG A 462 -51.18 -5.39 -7.57
C ARG A 462 -52.27 -5.73 -8.59
N ALA A 463 -51.93 -5.66 -9.87
CA ALA A 463 -52.84 -6.05 -10.95
C ALA A 463 -53.25 -7.52 -10.90
N ASN A 464 -52.35 -8.40 -10.46
CA ASN A 464 -52.61 -9.83 -10.37
C ASN A 464 -53.18 -10.29 -9.04
N LEU A 465 -53.32 -9.34 -8.08
CA LEU A 465 -54.00 -9.58 -6.81
C LEU A 465 -55.54 -9.45 -6.90
N GLN A 466 -56.06 -8.85 -7.98
CA GLN A 466 -57.52 -8.78 -8.22
C GLN A 466 -58.05 -10.18 -8.56
N GLY A 467 -58.82 -10.76 -7.63
CA GLY A 467 -59.36 -12.12 -7.75
C GLY A 467 -58.42 -13.25 -7.28
N PHE A 468 -57.22 -12.94 -6.77
CA PHE A 468 -56.29 -13.89 -6.17
C PHE A 468 -56.41 -13.87 -4.63
N ASP A 469 -56.78 -15.03 -4.07
CA ASP A 469 -56.75 -15.21 -2.61
C ASP A 469 -55.49 -15.96 -2.18
N PRO A 470 -54.55 -15.25 -1.51
CA PRO A 470 -53.29 -15.85 -1.07
C PRO A 470 -53.48 -17.06 -0.11
N SER A 471 -54.56 -17.06 0.68
CA SER A 471 -54.79 -18.09 1.68
C SER A 471 -55.08 -19.48 1.04
N GLN A 472 -55.69 -19.52 -0.14
CA GLN A 472 -55.91 -20.78 -0.90
C GLN A 472 -54.62 -21.47 -1.31
N PHE A 473 -53.53 -20.71 -1.39
CA PHE A 473 -52.17 -21.20 -1.76
C PHE A 473 -51.24 -21.35 -0.55
N GLY A 474 -51.76 -21.17 0.66
CA GLY A 474 -50.94 -21.22 1.89
C GLY A 474 -50.03 -20.01 2.08
N TYR A 475 -50.31 -18.90 1.43
CA TYR A 475 -49.51 -17.71 1.58
C TYR A 475 -50.03 -16.76 2.65
N ASN A 476 -49.14 -16.24 3.48
CA ASN A 476 -49.44 -15.20 4.47
C ASN A 476 -49.03 -13.82 3.95
N ARG A 477 -49.95 -12.86 3.96
CA ARG A 477 -49.67 -11.49 3.56
C ARG A 477 -48.88 -10.77 4.66
N LYS A 478 -47.66 -10.29 4.31
CA LYS A 478 -46.80 -9.53 5.24
C LYS A 478 -46.85 -8.04 5.01
N GLN A 479 -46.77 -7.59 3.78
CA GLN A 479 -46.74 -6.16 3.44
C GLN A 479 -47.37 -5.91 2.08
N THR A 480 -48.12 -4.79 1.99
CA THR A 480 -48.63 -4.29 0.72
C THR A 480 -47.87 -3.02 0.38
N LEU A 481 -47.22 -3.04 -0.79
CA LEU A 481 -46.57 -1.89 -1.38
C LEU A 481 -47.52 -1.18 -2.36
N SER A 482 -47.13 0.00 -2.85
CA SER A 482 -47.92 0.75 -3.84
C SER A 482 -48.22 -0.07 -5.10
N ASN A 483 -47.28 -0.89 -5.54
CA ASN A 483 -47.33 -1.64 -6.79
C ASN A 483 -47.35 -3.16 -6.62
N ALA A 484 -47.13 -3.71 -5.44
CA ALA A 484 -47.03 -5.14 -5.20
C ALA A 484 -47.47 -5.55 -3.79
N CYS A 485 -47.69 -6.85 -3.58
CA CYS A 485 -47.89 -7.46 -2.28
C CYS A 485 -46.76 -8.47 -2.01
N LEU A 486 -46.22 -8.45 -0.79
CA LEU A 486 -45.22 -9.37 -0.30
C LEU A 486 -45.89 -10.48 0.49
N LEU A 487 -45.66 -11.72 0.11
CA LEU A 487 -46.26 -12.92 0.67
C LEU A 487 -45.18 -13.86 1.21
N TYR A 488 -45.55 -14.64 2.23
CA TYR A 488 -44.69 -15.66 2.81
C TYR A 488 -45.41 -17.00 2.76
N THR A 489 -44.66 -18.09 2.63
CA THR A 489 -45.20 -19.43 2.90
C THR A 489 -45.24 -19.67 4.41
N SER A 490 -46.12 -20.50 4.87
CA SER A 490 -46.30 -20.80 6.31
C SER A 490 -45.23 -21.74 6.88
N ASP A 491 -44.24 -22.21 6.08
CA ASP A 491 -43.14 -23.09 6.48
C ASP A 491 -41.80 -22.57 5.95
#